data_91a6081d6ebc7ad0e3e7a115f0c569a4
#
_entry.id   91a6081d6ebc7ad0e3e7a115f0c569a4
#
_cell.length_a   1.000
_cell.length_b   1.000
_cell.length_c   1.000
_cell.angle_alpha   90.00
_cell.angle_beta   90.00
_cell.angle_gamma   90.00
#
_symmetry.space_group_name_H-M   'P 1'
#
loop_
_entity.id
_entity.type
_entity.pdbx_description
1 polymer ?
#
loop_
_entity_poly.entity_id
_entity_poly.type
_entity_poly.pdbx_seq_one_letter_code
_entity_poly.pdbx_strand_id
1 'polypeptide(L)'
;MRGFKADMTNTQPLKVALPNKGSLAESASQILKEAGYRQRNDVRDLAFIDPDNGVEFYYLRPRDIATYVGSGELAIGITGRDLLEDSNADAGEILGLDFGKSTFRFASIPGRSELSGSRIATAYPTLVRGFLESKKINATIVGLDGAVESAIRLGVADVIADVVSTGGTLKQAGLEVFGDPILTSEAILIERRGSIRDSKIDTLIRRINGVVIARQYVLVDYDVPKSSLEKACELTPGLESPTISPLQKPEWVAVRAMVKRNDVHAVMDQLWEVGARGILVTDIHSCRL
;
A
#
# COMPACT_ATOMS: atom_id res chain seq x y z
N MET A 1 -13.28 -8.82 -45.90
CA MET A 1 -13.65 -7.88 -44.85
C MET A 1 -14.82 -8.44 -44.05
N ARG A 2 -14.59 -9.10 -42.96
CA ARG A 2 -15.66 -9.50 -42.01
C ARG A 2 -15.48 -8.61 -40.78
N GLY A 3 -16.43 -7.68 -40.59
CA GLY A 3 -16.45 -6.78 -39.46
C GLY A 3 -16.65 -7.57 -38.15
N PHE A 4 -15.74 -7.43 -37.23
CA PHE A 4 -15.95 -7.77 -35.82
C PHE A 4 -17.03 -6.83 -35.30
N LYS A 5 -18.27 -7.27 -35.22
CA LYS A 5 -19.28 -6.65 -34.38
C LYS A 5 -18.85 -6.93 -32.95
N ALA A 6 -18.32 -5.91 -32.25
CA ALA A 6 -18.22 -5.94 -30.82
C ALA A 6 -19.63 -6.10 -30.26
N ASP A 7 -19.84 -7.18 -29.54
CA ASP A 7 -21.05 -7.44 -28.76
C ASP A 7 -21.05 -6.38 -27.64
N MET A 8 -21.87 -5.34 -27.83
CA MET A 8 -22.13 -4.33 -26.80
C MET A 8 -23.07 -4.95 -25.76
N THR A 9 -22.57 -5.90 -24.99
CA THR A 9 -23.21 -6.28 -23.73
C THR A 9 -23.18 -5.05 -22.83
N ASN A 10 -24.35 -4.60 -22.42
CA ASN A 10 -24.62 -3.49 -21.50
C ASN A 10 -24.10 -3.85 -20.11
N THR A 11 -22.77 -3.95 -19.95
CA THR A 11 -22.12 -4.22 -18.68
C THR A 11 -21.94 -2.88 -17.97
N GLN A 12 -22.62 -2.70 -16.85
CA GLN A 12 -22.40 -1.55 -15.97
C GLN A 12 -20.90 -1.39 -15.66
N PRO A 13 -20.41 -0.15 -15.56
CA PRO A 13 -19.02 0.09 -15.20
C PRO A 13 -18.71 -0.51 -13.82
N LEU A 14 -17.47 -1.00 -13.65
CA LEU A 14 -16.98 -1.44 -12.34
C LEU A 14 -16.87 -0.22 -11.42
N LYS A 15 -17.57 -0.22 -10.30
CA LYS A 15 -17.56 0.87 -9.34
C LYS A 15 -16.43 0.68 -8.33
N VAL A 16 -15.52 1.66 -8.25
CA VAL A 16 -14.31 1.62 -7.42
C VAL A 16 -14.26 2.82 -6.48
N ALA A 17 -14.09 2.57 -5.19
CA ALA A 17 -13.93 3.62 -4.17
C ALA A 17 -12.48 4.08 -4.03
N LEU A 18 -12.25 5.39 -4.02
CA LEU A 18 -10.93 6.01 -3.84
C LEU A 18 -10.96 7.07 -2.76
N PRO A 19 -9.87 7.29 -2.02
CA PRO A 19 -9.77 8.39 -1.07
C PRO A 19 -9.81 9.74 -1.81
N ASN A 20 -10.62 10.67 -1.29
CA ASN A 20 -10.82 11.98 -1.90
C ASN A 20 -9.81 13.05 -1.45
N LYS A 21 -9.12 12.83 -0.32
CA LYS A 21 -8.18 13.76 0.31
C LYS A 21 -7.15 13.05 1.19
N GLY A 22 -6.13 13.79 1.61
CA GLY A 22 -5.04 13.31 2.45
C GLY A 22 -3.96 12.56 1.66
N SER A 23 -2.94 12.07 2.35
CA SER A 23 -1.79 11.39 1.77
C SER A 23 -2.13 10.15 0.95
N LEU A 24 -3.23 9.47 1.29
CA LEU A 24 -3.69 8.30 0.54
C LEU A 24 -4.25 8.66 -0.85
N ALA A 25 -4.85 9.86 -1.01
CA ALA A 25 -5.54 10.24 -2.24
C ALA A 25 -4.59 10.38 -3.45
N GLU A 26 -3.48 11.09 -3.25
CA GLU A 26 -2.48 11.31 -4.29
C GLU A 26 -1.82 10.00 -4.72
N SER A 27 -1.37 9.20 -3.75
CA SER A 27 -0.72 7.91 -4.01
C SER A 27 -1.67 6.90 -4.65
N ALA A 28 -2.95 6.86 -4.24
CA ALA A 28 -3.98 6.01 -4.86
C ALA A 28 -4.26 6.42 -6.31
N SER A 29 -4.34 7.72 -6.58
CA SER A 29 -4.50 8.23 -7.95
C SER A 29 -3.28 7.91 -8.81
N GLN A 30 -2.08 8.04 -8.26
CA GLN A 30 -0.83 7.78 -8.97
C GLN A 30 -0.69 6.29 -9.35
N ILE A 31 -0.94 5.37 -8.41
CA ILE A 31 -0.84 3.92 -8.69
C ILE A 31 -1.86 3.49 -9.77
N LEU A 32 -3.05 4.08 -9.78
CA LEU A 32 -4.05 3.81 -10.80
C LEU A 32 -3.66 4.36 -12.18
N LYS A 33 -3.06 5.56 -12.24
CA LYS A 33 -2.51 6.11 -13.49
C LYS A 33 -1.41 5.21 -14.06
N GLU A 34 -0.48 4.74 -13.23
CA GLU A 34 0.57 3.79 -13.62
C GLU A 34 -0.01 2.43 -14.04
N ALA A 35 -1.14 2.03 -13.44
CA ALA A 35 -1.89 0.84 -13.84
C ALA A 35 -2.73 1.02 -15.14
N GLY A 36 -2.69 2.23 -15.75
CA GLY A 36 -3.34 2.53 -17.02
C GLY A 36 -4.80 3.00 -16.90
N TYR A 37 -5.22 3.46 -15.72
CA TYR A 37 -6.55 4.03 -15.51
C TYR A 37 -6.51 5.56 -15.54
N ARG A 38 -7.47 6.15 -16.24
CA ARG A 38 -7.66 7.62 -16.19
C ARG A 38 -8.22 8.02 -14.83
N GLN A 39 -7.84 9.20 -14.36
CA GLN A 39 -8.28 9.77 -13.10
C GLN A 39 -8.90 11.16 -13.34
N ARG A 40 -9.72 11.63 -12.40
CA ARG A 40 -10.30 12.97 -12.43
C ARG A 40 -9.22 14.03 -12.60
N ASN A 41 -9.57 15.12 -13.29
CA ASN A 41 -8.70 16.29 -13.45
C ASN A 41 -8.93 17.35 -12.36
N ASP A 42 -10.16 17.46 -11.84
CA ASP A 42 -10.51 18.37 -10.75
C ASP A 42 -10.72 17.58 -9.45
N VAL A 43 -10.03 17.99 -8.38
CA VAL A 43 -10.13 17.38 -7.05
C VAL A 43 -11.55 17.47 -6.47
N ARG A 44 -12.37 18.42 -6.94
CA ARG A 44 -13.76 18.59 -6.51
C ARG A 44 -14.71 17.57 -7.10
N ASP A 45 -14.33 16.89 -8.18
CA ASP A 45 -15.17 15.85 -8.78
C ASP A 45 -15.30 14.68 -7.80
N LEU A 46 -16.54 14.32 -7.49
CA LEU A 46 -16.85 13.22 -6.57
C LEU A 46 -16.91 11.86 -7.27
N ALA A 47 -17.06 11.85 -8.59
CA ALA A 47 -17.03 10.65 -9.41
C ALA A 47 -16.34 10.95 -10.76
N PHE A 48 -15.77 9.90 -11.37
CA PHE A 48 -15.15 9.97 -12.69
C PHE A 48 -15.30 8.64 -13.41
N ILE A 49 -15.75 8.69 -14.67
CA ILE A 49 -15.89 7.50 -15.51
C ILE A 49 -14.67 7.40 -16.43
N ASP A 50 -14.02 6.24 -16.41
CA ASP A 50 -13.01 5.82 -17.39
C ASP A 50 -13.65 4.87 -18.39
N PRO A 51 -14.13 5.36 -19.54
CA PRO A 51 -14.86 4.55 -20.49
C PRO A 51 -13.97 3.51 -21.18
N ASP A 52 -12.69 3.78 -21.34
CA ASP A 52 -11.75 2.88 -22.01
C ASP A 52 -11.51 1.61 -21.20
N ASN A 53 -11.60 1.71 -19.89
CA ASN A 53 -11.44 0.59 -18.97
C ASN A 53 -12.76 0.08 -18.39
N GLY A 54 -13.89 0.76 -18.65
CA GLY A 54 -15.21 0.41 -18.13
C GLY A 54 -15.27 0.48 -16.61
N VAL A 55 -14.64 1.50 -16.00
CA VAL A 55 -14.56 1.72 -14.55
C VAL A 55 -15.15 3.08 -14.21
N GLU A 56 -15.88 3.15 -13.11
CA GLU A 56 -16.38 4.37 -12.50
C GLU A 56 -15.75 4.53 -11.11
N PHE A 57 -14.98 5.59 -10.93
CA PHE A 57 -14.30 5.91 -9.67
C PHE A 57 -15.16 6.85 -8.82
N TYR A 58 -15.32 6.52 -7.54
CA TYR A 58 -16.00 7.33 -6.53
C TYR A 58 -14.99 7.82 -5.51
N TYR A 59 -14.86 9.15 -5.34
CA TYR A 59 -13.90 9.77 -4.43
C TYR A 59 -14.58 10.09 -3.10
N LEU A 60 -14.27 9.30 -2.09
CA LEU A 60 -14.93 9.28 -0.79
C LEU A 60 -13.96 9.63 0.35
N ARG A 61 -14.49 9.93 1.53
CA ARG A 61 -13.64 10.00 2.72
C ARG A 61 -13.02 8.61 2.98
N PRO A 62 -11.71 8.52 3.25
CA PRO A 62 -11.05 7.22 3.48
C PRO A 62 -11.77 6.33 4.49
N ARG A 63 -12.32 6.91 5.57
CA ARG A 63 -13.07 6.20 6.62
C ARG A 63 -14.37 5.55 6.13
N ASP A 64 -15.03 6.13 5.11
CA ASP A 64 -16.33 5.66 4.64
C ASP A 64 -16.19 4.54 3.59
N ILE A 65 -15.00 4.38 2.99
CA ILE A 65 -14.77 3.45 1.87
C ILE A 65 -15.09 2.00 2.25
N ALA A 66 -14.62 1.56 3.43
CA ALA A 66 -14.87 0.19 3.88
C ALA A 66 -16.37 -0.10 4.06
N THR A 67 -17.15 0.87 4.50
CA THR A 67 -18.61 0.75 4.64
C THR A 67 -19.29 0.54 3.29
N TYR A 68 -18.97 1.36 2.27
CA TYR A 68 -19.56 1.23 0.93
C TYR A 68 -19.15 -0.06 0.22
N VAL A 69 -17.92 -0.51 0.41
CA VAL A 69 -17.44 -1.79 -0.14
C VAL A 69 -18.11 -2.96 0.60
N GLY A 70 -18.17 -2.92 1.93
CA GLY A 70 -18.80 -3.97 2.74
C GLY A 70 -20.31 -4.10 2.49
N SER A 71 -21.02 -3.00 2.18
CA SER A 71 -22.44 -3.06 1.80
C SER A 71 -22.66 -3.65 0.40
N GLY A 72 -21.62 -3.71 -0.45
CA GLY A 72 -21.70 -4.17 -1.84
C GLY A 72 -22.13 -3.09 -2.84
N GLU A 73 -22.29 -1.82 -2.42
CA GLU A 73 -22.58 -0.70 -3.32
C GLU A 73 -21.40 -0.36 -4.23
N LEU A 74 -20.18 -0.54 -3.74
CA LEU A 74 -18.95 -0.43 -4.50
C LEU A 74 -18.22 -1.77 -4.47
N ALA A 75 -17.71 -2.20 -5.62
CA ALA A 75 -17.14 -3.53 -5.78
C ALA A 75 -15.79 -3.67 -5.07
N ILE A 76 -14.98 -2.61 -5.10
CA ILE A 76 -13.61 -2.60 -4.60
C ILE A 76 -13.25 -1.19 -4.12
N GLY A 77 -12.26 -1.05 -3.21
CA GLY A 77 -11.85 0.25 -2.73
C GLY A 77 -10.41 0.29 -2.26
N ILE A 78 -9.82 1.49 -2.22
CA ILE A 78 -8.50 1.76 -1.63
C ILE A 78 -8.71 2.56 -0.34
N THR A 79 -8.23 2.04 0.79
CA THR A 79 -8.28 2.70 2.11
C THR A 79 -7.06 2.33 2.95
N GLY A 80 -6.98 2.81 4.22
CA GLY A 80 -5.98 2.38 5.19
C GLY A 80 -6.40 1.09 5.90
N ARG A 81 -5.43 0.21 6.22
CA ARG A 81 -5.71 -1.01 7.01
C ARG A 81 -6.29 -0.68 8.37
N ASP A 82 -5.81 0.37 9.01
CA ASP A 82 -6.34 0.92 10.27
C ASP A 82 -7.81 1.34 10.16
N LEU A 83 -8.19 1.95 9.04
CA LEU A 83 -9.56 2.37 8.77
C LEU A 83 -10.48 1.17 8.48
N LEU A 84 -9.98 0.16 7.79
CA LEU A 84 -10.72 -1.10 7.58
C LEU A 84 -11.00 -1.79 8.93
N GLU A 85 -9.99 -1.95 9.75
CA GLU A 85 -10.10 -2.62 11.07
C GLU A 85 -11.03 -1.84 12.02
N ASP A 86 -11.01 -0.51 11.99
CA ASP A 86 -11.92 0.32 12.81
C ASP A 86 -13.36 0.31 12.31
N SER A 87 -13.60 0.10 11.02
CA SER A 87 -14.92 0.22 10.38
C SER A 87 -15.91 -0.87 10.79
N ASN A 88 -15.41 -2.05 11.18
CA ASN A 88 -16.20 -3.27 11.37
C ASN A 88 -17.08 -3.65 10.16
N ALA A 89 -16.69 -3.22 8.95
CA ALA A 89 -17.41 -3.50 7.71
C ALA A 89 -17.20 -4.95 7.24
N ASP A 90 -18.17 -5.48 6.49
CA ASP A 90 -18.06 -6.80 5.84
C ASP A 90 -17.14 -6.72 4.60
N ALA A 91 -15.93 -6.23 4.79
CA ALA A 91 -14.91 -6.09 3.77
C ALA A 91 -13.59 -6.75 4.22
N GLY A 92 -12.76 -7.13 3.27
CA GLY A 92 -11.46 -7.76 3.51
C GLY A 92 -10.36 -7.18 2.65
N GLU A 93 -9.14 -7.20 3.16
CA GLU A 93 -7.94 -6.85 2.42
C GLU A 93 -7.63 -7.89 1.36
N ILE A 94 -7.28 -7.45 0.15
CA ILE A 94 -6.84 -8.29 -0.97
C ILE A 94 -5.39 -8.02 -1.37
N LEU A 95 -4.91 -6.78 -1.19
CA LEU A 95 -3.56 -6.39 -1.62
C LEU A 95 -3.06 -5.21 -0.81
N GLY A 96 -1.85 -5.33 -0.24
CA GLY A 96 -1.09 -4.20 0.27
C GLY A 96 -0.52 -3.36 -0.87
N LEU A 97 -0.55 -2.04 -0.76
CA LEU A 97 -0.19 -1.14 -1.86
C LEU A 97 1.18 -0.48 -1.68
N ASP A 98 1.87 -0.79 -0.59
CA ASP A 98 3.25 -0.36 -0.28
C ASP A 98 3.42 1.17 -0.15
N PHE A 99 2.33 1.89 0.19
CA PHE A 99 2.39 3.32 0.52
C PHE A 99 1.50 3.65 1.72
N GLY A 100 1.66 4.87 2.28
CA GLY A 100 0.90 5.31 3.46
C GLY A 100 1.24 4.52 4.72
N LYS A 101 2.45 3.96 4.80
CA LYS A 101 2.90 3.14 5.93
C LYS A 101 2.91 3.92 7.22
N SER A 102 2.36 3.33 8.27
CA SER A 102 2.25 3.89 9.60
C SER A 102 2.10 2.78 10.63
N THR A 103 2.17 3.15 11.90
CA THR A 103 1.85 2.25 13.02
C THR A 103 0.76 2.87 13.87
N PHE A 104 -0.16 2.09 14.37
CA PHE A 104 -1.13 2.52 15.35
C PHE A 104 -0.57 2.26 16.75
N ARG A 105 -0.43 3.32 17.57
CA ARG A 105 0.33 3.29 18.80
C ARG A 105 -0.40 3.98 19.95
N PHE A 106 -0.06 3.57 21.17
CA PHE A 106 -0.37 4.36 22.36
C PHE A 106 0.69 5.43 22.60
N ALA A 107 0.26 6.60 23.09
CA ALA A 107 1.15 7.66 23.53
C ALA A 107 0.59 8.38 24.78
N SER A 108 1.45 8.90 25.64
CA SER A 108 1.09 9.63 26.83
C SER A 108 2.21 10.61 27.23
N ILE A 109 2.05 11.31 28.34
CA ILE A 109 3.12 12.11 28.92
C ILE A 109 4.32 11.21 29.30
N PRO A 110 5.55 11.73 29.26
CA PRO A 110 6.74 10.98 29.66
C PRO A 110 6.60 10.29 31.01
N GLY A 111 7.02 9.02 31.07
CA GLY A 111 6.99 8.22 32.27
C GLY A 111 5.64 7.56 32.61
N ARG A 112 4.59 7.78 31.81
CA ARG A 112 3.32 7.08 31.95
C ARG A 112 3.11 6.09 30.80
N SER A 113 2.98 4.80 31.13
CA SER A 113 2.80 3.73 30.14
C SER A 113 1.71 2.72 30.51
N GLU A 114 0.91 3.01 31.56
CA GLU A 114 -0.13 2.11 32.03
C GLU A 114 -1.45 2.36 31.32
N LEU A 115 -2.07 1.28 30.83
CA LEU A 115 -3.36 1.31 30.15
C LEU A 115 -4.52 0.98 31.09
N SER A 116 -4.27 0.12 32.11
CA SER A 116 -5.32 -0.33 33.02
C SER A 116 -5.88 0.84 33.82
N GLY A 117 -7.21 0.98 33.86
CA GLY A 117 -7.89 2.08 34.53
C GLY A 117 -7.75 3.45 33.87
N SER A 118 -7.01 3.56 32.72
CA SER A 118 -6.81 4.82 32.02
C SER A 118 -8.00 5.16 31.11
N ARG A 119 -8.18 6.47 30.85
CA ARG A 119 -9.05 6.99 29.79
C ARG A 119 -8.21 7.14 28.53
N ILE A 120 -8.61 6.46 27.44
CA ILE A 120 -7.86 6.42 26.19
C ILE A 120 -8.63 7.19 25.12
N ALA A 121 -8.10 8.33 24.67
CA ALA A 121 -8.68 9.09 23.57
C ALA A 121 -8.22 8.55 22.21
N THR A 122 -9.16 8.38 21.29
CA THR A 122 -8.87 7.88 19.96
C THR A 122 -9.93 8.27 18.95
N ALA A 123 -9.53 8.39 17.68
CA ALA A 123 -10.44 8.47 16.55
C ALA A 123 -10.80 7.06 15.98
N TYR A 124 -10.29 5.98 16.59
CA TYR A 124 -10.46 4.59 16.17
C TYR A 124 -10.96 3.71 17.32
N PRO A 125 -12.20 3.97 17.80
CA PRO A 125 -12.70 3.34 19.03
C PRO A 125 -12.89 1.82 18.90
N THR A 126 -13.22 1.31 17.70
CA THR A 126 -13.44 -0.12 17.47
C THR A 126 -12.12 -0.87 17.48
N LEU A 127 -11.09 -0.35 16.79
CA LEU A 127 -9.74 -0.91 16.77
C LEU A 127 -9.14 -0.98 18.18
N VAL A 128 -9.24 0.10 18.96
CA VAL A 128 -8.75 0.15 20.35
C VAL A 128 -9.49 -0.82 21.24
N ARG A 129 -10.82 -0.92 21.11
CA ARG A 129 -11.63 -1.88 21.87
C ARG A 129 -11.19 -3.31 21.61
N GLY A 130 -11.05 -3.71 20.35
CA GLY A 130 -10.59 -5.05 19.97
C GLY A 130 -9.23 -5.39 20.57
N PHE A 131 -8.28 -4.43 20.57
CA PHE A 131 -6.97 -4.61 21.21
C PHE A 131 -7.10 -4.80 22.73
N LEU A 132 -7.83 -3.95 23.43
CA LEU A 132 -8.01 -4.01 24.89
C LEU A 132 -8.66 -5.34 25.31
N GLU A 133 -9.68 -5.78 24.60
CA GLU A 133 -10.37 -7.07 24.82
C GLU A 133 -9.42 -8.25 24.62
N SER A 134 -8.63 -8.24 23.54
CA SER A 134 -7.65 -9.30 23.25
C SER A 134 -6.58 -9.44 24.33
N LYS A 135 -6.22 -8.32 24.97
CA LYS A 135 -5.23 -8.26 26.06
C LYS A 135 -5.85 -8.33 27.45
N LYS A 136 -7.19 -8.37 27.55
CA LYS A 136 -7.93 -8.35 28.82
C LYS A 136 -7.59 -7.12 29.70
N ILE A 137 -7.40 -5.97 29.05
CA ILE A 137 -7.09 -4.68 29.70
C ILE A 137 -8.39 -3.93 29.92
N ASN A 138 -8.65 -3.50 31.18
CA ASN A 138 -9.81 -2.67 31.50
C ASN A 138 -9.41 -1.19 31.41
N ALA A 139 -9.94 -0.47 30.42
CA ALA A 139 -9.75 0.96 30.22
C ALA A 139 -11.02 1.59 29.63
N THR A 140 -11.15 2.90 29.76
CA THR A 140 -12.29 3.67 29.23
C THR A 140 -11.89 4.32 27.91
N ILE A 141 -12.63 4.06 26.83
CA ILE A 141 -12.40 4.67 25.52
C ILE A 141 -13.16 5.98 25.42
N VAL A 142 -12.47 7.05 25.05
CA VAL A 142 -13.01 8.37 24.73
C VAL A 142 -12.91 8.58 23.23
N GLY A 143 -14.03 8.42 22.51
CA GLY A 143 -14.07 8.62 21.05
C GLY A 143 -14.01 10.10 20.67
N LEU A 144 -13.12 10.45 19.75
CA LEU A 144 -12.94 11.81 19.21
C LEU A 144 -12.81 11.74 17.68
N ASP A 145 -13.23 12.80 16.97
CA ASP A 145 -13.14 12.86 15.51
C ASP A 145 -11.80 13.36 14.96
N GLY A 146 -10.80 13.59 15.83
CA GLY A 146 -9.44 14.06 15.47
C GLY A 146 -8.85 14.90 16.60
N ALA A 147 -7.63 15.43 16.37
CA ALA A 147 -6.87 16.22 17.34
C ALA A 147 -6.78 15.56 18.74
N VAL A 148 -6.61 14.22 18.73
CA VAL A 148 -6.62 13.41 19.97
C VAL A 148 -5.47 13.76 20.91
N GLU A 149 -4.36 14.29 20.38
CA GLU A 149 -3.21 14.76 21.14
C GLU A 149 -3.56 15.89 22.14
N SER A 150 -4.61 16.65 21.87
CA SER A 150 -5.10 17.70 22.76
C SER A 150 -5.86 17.15 23.98
N ALA A 151 -6.35 15.93 23.92
CA ALA A 151 -7.21 15.34 24.96
C ALA A 151 -6.49 15.19 26.30
N ILE A 152 -5.20 14.87 26.29
CA ILE A 152 -4.37 14.77 27.53
C ILE A 152 -4.21 16.15 28.16
N ARG A 153 -3.85 17.16 27.36
CA ARG A 153 -3.67 18.53 27.85
C ARG A 153 -4.95 19.13 28.45
N LEU A 154 -6.10 18.77 27.90
CA LEU A 154 -7.42 19.19 28.37
C LEU A 154 -7.92 18.36 29.57
N GLY A 155 -7.18 17.34 30.00
CA GLY A 155 -7.57 16.45 31.09
C GLY A 155 -8.74 15.52 30.76
N VAL A 156 -9.06 15.35 29.48
CA VAL A 156 -10.14 14.46 29.01
C VAL A 156 -9.69 13.00 28.96
N ALA A 157 -8.41 12.76 28.67
CA ALA A 157 -7.82 11.44 28.61
C ALA A 157 -6.45 11.40 29.30
N ASP A 158 -6.01 10.21 29.59
CA ASP A 158 -4.72 9.91 30.23
C ASP A 158 -3.72 9.37 29.21
N VAL A 159 -4.22 8.71 28.18
CA VAL A 159 -3.50 8.08 27.09
C VAL A 159 -4.23 8.43 25.79
N ILE A 160 -3.50 8.50 24.70
CA ILE A 160 -4.09 8.53 23.37
C ILE A 160 -3.71 7.27 22.58
N ALA A 161 -4.55 6.87 21.63
CA ALA A 161 -4.25 5.84 20.65
C ALA A 161 -4.52 6.40 19.25
N ASP A 162 -3.47 6.48 18.42
CA ASP A 162 -3.56 7.12 17.10
C ASP A 162 -2.53 6.57 16.12
N VAL A 163 -2.71 6.95 14.86
CA VAL A 163 -1.80 6.64 13.75
C VAL A 163 -0.52 7.47 13.88
N VAL A 164 0.61 6.78 13.88
CA VAL A 164 1.94 7.37 13.97
C VAL A 164 2.76 7.00 12.73
N SER A 165 3.08 7.99 11.90
CA SER A 165 4.02 7.83 10.79
C SER A 165 5.43 8.24 11.20
N THR A 166 5.67 9.52 11.50
CA THR A 166 6.98 10.04 11.94
C THR A 166 7.05 10.41 13.41
N GLY A 167 5.91 10.48 14.10
CA GLY A 167 5.79 10.88 15.49
C GLY A 167 6.02 12.37 15.76
N GLY A 168 6.18 13.20 14.72
CA GLY A 168 6.45 14.64 14.88
C GLY A 168 5.37 15.39 15.67
N THR A 169 4.10 15.15 15.35
CA THR A 169 2.94 15.76 16.03
C THR A 169 2.89 15.42 17.52
N LEU A 170 3.15 14.16 17.86
CA LEU A 170 3.20 13.71 19.26
C LEU A 170 4.31 14.39 20.04
N LYS A 171 5.51 14.47 19.46
CA LYS A 171 6.65 15.18 20.09
C LYS A 171 6.36 16.65 20.32
N GLN A 172 5.70 17.33 19.37
CA GLN A 172 5.29 18.73 19.53
C GLN A 172 4.25 18.91 20.65
N ALA A 173 3.40 17.89 20.85
CA ALA A 173 2.43 17.87 21.96
C ALA A 173 3.08 17.43 23.31
N GLY A 174 4.37 17.13 23.35
CA GLY A 174 5.08 16.64 24.55
C GLY A 174 4.70 15.23 24.95
N LEU A 175 4.28 14.40 23.99
CA LEU A 175 3.88 13.02 24.21
C LEU A 175 4.92 12.04 23.69
N GLU A 176 5.04 10.91 24.38
CA GLU A 176 5.91 9.80 24.02
C GLU A 176 5.09 8.55 23.70
N VAL A 177 5.51 7.88 22.64
CA VAL A 177 4.96 6.57 22.25
C VAL A 177 5.50 5.51 23.20
N PHE A 178 4.64 4.58 23.62
CA PHE A 178 5.04 3.47 24.47
C PHE A 178 4.41 2.13 24.00
N GLY A 179 4.96 1.04 24.50
CA GLY A 179 4.53 -0.32 24.15
C GLY A 179 4.80 -0.70 22.69
N ASP A 180 4.34 -1.90 22.29
CA ASP A 180 4.42 -2.37 20.91
C ASP A 180 3.35 -1.71 20.04
N PRO A 181 3.52 -1.69 18.70
CA PRO A 181 2.46 -1.28 17.80
C PRO A 181 1.20 -2.13 17.97
N ILE A 182 0.05 -1.48 18.08
CA ILE A 182 -1.26 -2.15 18.08
C ILE A 182 -1.53 -2.75 16.69
N LEU A 183 -1.17 -1.99 15.64
CA LEU A 183 -1.34 -2.36 14.25
C LEU A 183 -0.24 -1.71 13.39
N THR A 184 0.28 -2.45 12.41
CA THR A 184 1.05 -1.88 11.30
C THR A 184 0.09 -1.66 10.13
N SER A 185 -0.05 -0.42 9.71
CA SER A 185 -0.99 0.01 8.66
C SER A 185 -0.26 0.51 7.42
N GLU A 186 -0.90 0.31 6.30
CA GLU A 186 -0.59 0.90 4.99
C GLU A 186 -1.87 1.05 4.18
N ALA A 187 -1.77 1.69 3.01
CA ALA A 187 -2.86 1.67 2.04
C ALA A 187 -3.07 0.25 1.52
N ILE A 188 -4.33 -0.17 1.45
CA ILE A 188 -4.74 -1.50 1.01
C ILE A 188 -5.86 -1.42 -0.01
N LEU A 189 -5.92 -2.41 -0.88
CA LEU A 189 -7.06 -2.67 -1.74
C LEU A 189 -8.00 -3.63 -1.00
N ILE A 190 -9.29 -3.30 -0.95
CA ILE A 190 -10.31 -4.07 -0.23
C ILE A 190 -11.46 -4.47 -1.13
N GLU A 191 -12.11 -5.59 -0.82
CA GLU A 191 -13.36 -6.04 -1.43
C GLU A 191 -14.34 -6.53 -0.35
N ARG A 192 -15.62 -6.69 -0.70
CA ARG A 192 -16.58 -7.33 0.20
C ARG A 192 -16.19 -8.80 0.43
N ARG A 193 -16.29 -9.26 1.66
CA ARG A 193 -16.01 -10.67 2.00
C ARG A 193 -16.99 -11.60 1.29
N GLY A 194 -16.46 -12.67 0.73
CA GLY A 194 -17.27 -13.68 0.01
C GLY A 194 -17.89 -13.20 -1.31
N SER A 195 -17.48 -12.03 -1.83
CA SER A 195 -17.94 -11.57 -3.14
C SER A 195 -17.42 -12.46 -4.27
N ILE A 196 -18.23 -12.62 -5.30
CA ILE A 196 -17.80 -13.27 -6.54
C ILE A 196 -17.13 -12.21 -7.41
N ARG A 197 -15.84 -12.41 -7.72
CA ARG A 197 -15.09 -11.51 -8.60
C ARG A 197 -15.50 -11.69 -10.06
N ASP A 198 -15.65 -10.59 -10.75
CA ASP A 198 -15.72 -10.59 -12.19
C ASP A 198 -14.33 -10.36 -12.82
N SER A 199 -14.22 -10.56 -14.13
CA SER A 199 -12.96 -10.42 -14.86
C SER A 199 -12.37 -9.00 -14.82
N LYS A 200 -13.21 -7.95 -14.61
CA LYS A 200 -12.77 -6.56 -14.50
C LYS A 200 -12.06 -6.32 -13.17
N ILE A 201 -12.57 -6.92 -12.08
CA ILE A 201 -11.93 -6.87 -10.75
C ILE A 201 -10.56 -7.55 -10.82
N ASP A 202 -10.48 -8.77 -11.37
CA ASP A 202 -9.22 -9.49 -11.52
C ASP A 202 -8.21 -8.73 -12.36
N THR A 203 -8.67 -8.05 -13.40
CA THR A 203 -7.83 -7.22 -14.27
C THR A 203 -7.29 -6.01 -13.51
N LEU A 204 -8.14 -5.33 -12.70
CA LEU A 204 -7.74 -4.20 -11.89
C LEU A 204 -6.71 -4.63 -10.83
N ILE A 205 -6.95 -5.73 -10.12
CA ILE A 205 -6.01 -6.28 -9.12
C ILE A 205 -4.65 -6.58 -9.77
N ARG A 206 -4.63 -7.32 -10.89
CA ARG A 206 -3.38 -7.65 -11.61
C ARG A 206 -2.61 -6.41 -12.06
N ARG A 207 -3.30 -5.38 -12.56
CA ARG A 207 -2.66 -4.14 -13.01
C ARG A 207 -2.05 -3.38 -11.83
N ILE A 208 -2.78 -3.23 -10.73
CA ILE A 208 -2.28 -2.58 -9.52
C ILE A 208 -1.11 -3.36 -8.93
N ASN A 209 -1.24 -4.67 -8.78
CA ASN A 209 -0.15 -5.52 -8.27
C ASN A 209 1.10 -5.41 -9.13
N GLY A 210 0.94 -5.37 -10.46
CA GLY A 210 2.07 -5.17 -11.37
C GLY A 210 2.79 -3.83 -11.19
N VAL A 211 2.08 -2.78 -10.77
CA VAL A 211 2.69 -1.49 -10.40
C VAL A 211 3.37 -1.57 -9.03
N VAL A 212 2.74 -2.22 -8.03
CA VAL A 212 3.34 -2.41 -6.70
C VAL A 212 4.69 -3.13 -6.82
N ILE A 213 4.73 -4.22 -7.59
CA ILE A 213 5.97 -4.97 -7.82
C ILE A 213 6.98 -4.12 -8.60
N ALA A 214 6.55 -3.43 -9.66
CA ALA A 214 7.44 -2.57 -10.45
C ALA A 214 8.11 -1.47 -9.62
N ARG A 215 7.43 -0.97 -8.59
CA ARG A 215 7.99 0.02 -7.66
C ARG A 215 9.02 -0.56 -6.68
N GLN A 216 8.90 -1.86 -6.36
CA GLN A 216 9.80 -2.55 -5.42
C GLN A 216 11.09 -3.03 -6.08
N TYR A 217 11.10 -3.18 -7.42
CA TYR A 217 12.23 -3.73 -8.18
C TYR A 217 12.76 -2.74 -9.21
N VAL A 218 13.98 -2.98 -9.62
CA VAL A 218 14.64 -2.37 -10.79
C VAL A 218 15.18 -3.48 -11.69
N LEU A 219 15.37 -3.16 -12.94
CA LEU A 219 16.05 -4.03 -13.88
C LEU A 219 17.54 -3.69 -13.88
N VAL A 220 18.40 -4.67 -13.62
CA VAL A 220 19.85 -4.54 -13.66
C VAL A 220 20.37 -5.30 -14.86
N ASP A 221 21.08 -4.60 -15.74
CA ASP A 221 21.82 -5.16 -16.88
C ASP A 221 23.29 -5.02 -16.62
N TYR A 222 24.09 -6.05 -16.91
CA TYR A 222 25.55 -5.98 -16.80
C TYR A 222 26.23 -7.01 -17.67
N ASP A 223 27.49 -6.74 -18.00
CA ASP A 223 28.37 -7.67 -18.71
C ASP A 223 29.33 -8.33 -17.72
N VAL A 224 29.54 -9.63 -17.83
CA VAL A 224 30.40 -10.38 -16.92
C VAL A 224 31.22 -11.44 -17.66
N PRO A 225 32.50 -11.69 -17.26
CA PRO A 225 33.25 -12.83 -17.79
C PRO A 225 32.53 -14.15 -17.48
N LYS A 226 32.52 -15.09 -18.42
CA LYS A 226 31.95 -16.44 -18.23
C LYS A 226 32.47 -17.14 -16.99
N SER A 227 33.74 -16.92 -16.63
CA SER A 227 34.35 -17.48 -15.43
C SER A 227 33.75 -16.99 -14.11
N SER A 228 33.11 -15.82 -14.10
CA SER A 228 32.46 -15.22 -12.94
C SER A 228 30.94 -15.29 -12.99
N LEU A 229 30.35 -15.88 -14.04
CA LEU A 229 28.91 -15.88 -14.29
C LEU A 229 28.10 -16.47 -13.12
N GLU A 230 28.51 -17.61 -12.59
CA GLU A 230 27.83 -18.29 -11.49
C GLU A 230 27.72 -17.39 -10.26
N LYS A 231 28.85 -16.80 -9.84
CA LYS A 231 28.87 -15.86 -8.70
C LYS A 231 28.03 -14.62 -8.93
N ALA A 232 28.03 -14.10 -10.17
CA ALA A 232 27.22 -12.94 -10.52
C ALA A 232 25.72 -13.27 -10.48
N CYS A 233 25.31 -14.45 -10.95
CA CYS A 233 23.93 -14.91 -10.89
C CYS A 233 23.45 -15.18 -9.46
N GLU A 234 24.32 -15.60 -8.53
CA GLU A 234 24.00 -15.71 -7.10
C GLU A 234 23.65 -14.35 -6.49
N LEU A 235 24.33 -13.28 -6.91
CA LEU A 235 24.03 -11.90 -6.47
C LEU A 235 22.73 -11.35 -7.08
N THR A 236 22.38 -11.82 -8.28
CA THR A 236 21.21 -11.35 -9.02
C THR A 236 20.35 -12.52 -9.51
N PRO A 237 19.72 -13.27 -8.59
CA PRO A 237 18.93 -14.46 -8.96
C PRO A 237 17.68 -14.12 -9.77
N GLY A 238 17.28 -12.84 -9.84
CA GLY A 238 16.04 -12.41 -10.46
C GLY A 238 14.81 -12.82 -9.64
N LEU A 239 13.63 -12.79 -10.24
CA LEU A 239 12.41 -13.32 -9.63
C LEU A 239 12.27 -14.83 -9.82
N GLU A 240 12.55 -15.33 -11.03
CA GLU A 240 12.61 -16.76 -11.35
C GLU A 240 14.04 -17.17 -11.69
N SER A 241 14.64 -16.46 -12.64
CA SER A 241 16.05 -16.63 -13.04
C SER A 241 16.54 -15.41 -13.83
N PRO A 242 17.87 -15.13 -13.86
CA PRO A 242 18.43 -14.09 -14.72
C PRO A 242 18.38 -14.52 -16.20
N THR A 243 18.22 -13.56 -17.09
CA THR A 243 18.40 -13.76 -18.52
C THR A 243 19.88 -13.64 -18.86
N ILE A 244 20.44 -14.62 -19.56
CA ILE A 244 21.84 -14.63 -19.98
C ILE A 244 21.88 -14.59 -21.51
N SER A 245 22.66 -13.66 -22.08
CA SER A 245 22.80 -13.48 -23.51
C SER A 245 24.28 -13.46 -23.93
N PRO A 246 24.66 -14.08 -25.05
CA PRO A 246 26.03 -14.02 -25.54
C PRO A 246 26.38 -12.61 -26.03
N LEU A 247 27.61 -12.20 -25.79
CA LEU A 247 28.18 -10.99 -26.36
C LEU A 247 29.05 -11.32 -27.61
N GLN A 248 29.33 -10.31 -28.42
CA GLN A 248 30.27 -10.44 -29.54
C GLN A 248 31.66 -10.91 -29.06
N LYS A 249 32.06 -10.51 -27.85
CA LYS A 249 33.27 -10.98 -27.19
C LYS A 249 33.00 -12.35 -26.56
N PRO A 250 33.61 -13.46 -27.08
CA PRO A 250 33.21 -14.83 -26.74
C PRO A 250 33.31 -15.19 -25.25
N GLU A 251 34.25 -14.57 -24.52
CA GLU A 251 34.49 -14.83 -23.08
C GLU A 251 33.57 -14.05 -22.14
N TRP A 252 32.68 -13.22 -22.68
CA TRP A 252 31.76 -12.39 -21.92
C TRP A 252 30.33 -12.74 -22.25
N VAL A 253 29.44 -12.49 -21.27
CA VAL A 253 27.99 -12.58 -21.40
C VAL A 253 27.35 -11.36 -20.81
N ALA A 254 26.22 -10.97 -21.37
CA ALA A 254 25.33 -10.01 -20.76
C ALA A 254 24.30 -10.73 -19.86
N VAL A 255 24.05 -10.18 -18.69
CA VAL A 255 23.07 -10.70 -17.74
C VAL A 255 22.05 -9.61 -17.45
N ARG A 256 20.78 -10.00 -17.42
CA ARG A 256 19.67 -9.13 -17.03
C ARG A 256 18.86 -9.80 -15.92
N ALA A 257 18.62 -9.07 -14.82
CA ALA A 257 17.86 -9.58 -13.69
C ALA A 257 17.06 -8.48 -13.00
N MET A 258 15.96 -8.85 -12.36
CA MET A 258 15.25 -7.97 -11.45
C MET A 258 15.90 -8.04 -10.07
N VAL A 259 16.20 -6.86 -9.50
CA VAL A 259 16.81 -6.70 -8.18
C VAL A 259 15.92 -5.78 -7.32
N LYS A 260 15.83 -6.05 -6.03
CA LYS A 260 15.09 -5.15 -5.13
C LYS A 260 15.71 -3.75 -5.14
N ARG A 261 14.88 -2.73 -5.29
CA ARG A 261 15.30 -1.33 -5.38
C ARG A 261 16.18 -0.90 -4.21
N ASN A 262 15.86 -1.35 -3.00
CA ASN A 262 16.59 -0.98 -1.79
C ASN A 262 17.99 -1.61 -1.72
N ASP A 263 18.23 -2.71 -2.42
CA ASP A 263 19.47 -3.47 -2.36
C ASP A 263 20.41 -3.17 -3.58
N VAL A 264 19.88 -2.42 -4.57
CA VAL A 264 20.54 -2.28 -5.89
C VAL A 264 21.97 -1.75 -5.82
N HIS A 265 22.22 -0.73 -4.99
CA HIS A 265 23.58 -0.15 -4.90
C HIS A 265 24.58 -1.13 -4.31
N ALA A 266 24.22 -1.85 -3.25
CA ALA A 266 25.08 -2.88 -2.65
C ALA A 266 25.34 -4.03 -3.64
N VAL A 267 24.32 -4.43 -4.41
CA VAL A 267 24.44 -5.45 -5.46
C VAL A 267 25.36 -4.96 -6.59
N MET A 268 25.27 -3.69 -7.02
CA MET A 268 26.15 -3.12 -8.04
C MET A 268 27.62 -3.16 -7.61
N ASP A 269 27.90 -2.82 -6.34
CA ASP A 269 29.27 -2.86 -5.80
C ASP A 269 29.81 -4.30 -5.78
N GLN A 270 29.01 -5.26 -5.31
CA GLN A 270 29.38 -6.69 -5.31
C GLN A 270 29.59 -7.23 -6.73
N LEU A 271 28.75 -6.85 -7.69
CA LEU A 271 28.91 -7.22 -9.10
C LEU A 271 30.22 -6.68 -9.67
N TRP A 272 30.60 -5.44 -9.32
CA TRP A 272 31.87 -4.86 -9.74
C TRP A 272 33.07 -5.66 -9.22
N GLU A 273 33.02 -6.11 -7.96
CA GLU A 273 34.07 -6.92 -7.33
C GLU A 273 34.25 -8.28 -7.99
N VAL A 274 33.19 -8.94 -8.44
CA VAL A 274 33.27 -10.22 -9.17
C VAL A 274 33.63 -10.04 -10.64
N GLY A 275 33.88 -8.81 -11.07
CA GLY A 275 34.38 -8.50 -12.40
C GLY A 275 33.33 -8.09 -13.43
N ALA A 276 32.07 -7.86 -13.00
CA ALA A 276 31.05 -7.30 -13.88
C ALA A 276 31.41 -5.88 -14.32
N ARG A 277 30.98 -5.50 -15.52
CA ARG A 277 31.19 -4.16 -16.10
C ARG A 277 29.93 -3.73 -16.85
N GLY A 278 29.84 -2.44 -17.17
CA GLY A 278 28.67 -1.91 -17.87
C GLY A 278 27.37 -2.07 -17.08
N ILE A 279 27.45 -1.98 -15.75
CA ILE A 279 26.31 -2.21 -14.87
C ILE A 279 25.33 -1.04 -15.01
N LEU A 280 24.12 -1.32 -15.49
CA LEU A 280 23.07 -0.36 -15.72
C LEU A 280 21.84 -0.69 -14.87
N VAL A 281 21.17 0.33 -14.36
CA VAL A 281 19.93 0.20 -13.61
C VAL A 281 18.82 0.94 -14.36
N THR A 282 17.71 0.24 -14.59
CA THR A 282 16.55 0.79 -15.29
C THR A 282 15.29 0.62 -14.44
N ASP A 283 14.50 1.69 -14.33
CA ASP A 283 13.22 1.65 -13.64
C ASP A 283 12.20 0.80 -14.41
N ILE A 284 11.42 0.03 -13.68
CA ILE A 284 10.33 -0.76 -14.22
C ILE A 284 9.04 0.04 -14.04
N HIS A 285 8.33 0.39 -15.12
CA HIS A 285 7.06 1.11 -15.03
C HIS A 285 5.89 0.21 -14.67
N SER A 286 5.86 -1.00 -15.18
CA SER A 286 4.84 -2.00 -14.85
C SER A 286 5.34 -3.40 -15.22
N CYS A 287 4.84 -4.40 -14.53
CA CYS A 287 5.08 -5.81 -14.86
C CYS A 287 3.79 -6.64 -14.75
N ARG A 288 3.87 -7.89 -15.16
CA ARG A 288 2.85 -8.92 -14.94
C ARG A 288 3.60 -10.17 -14.53
N LEU A 289 3.24 -10.70 -13.37
CA LEU A 289 3.79 -11.93 -12.81
C LEU A 289 2.66 -12.94 -12.62
#